data_12d5b3b541df42e33a1f9b68aa1b9ee0
#
_entry.id   12d5b3b541df42e33a1f9b68aa1b9ee0
#
_cell.length_a   1.000
_cell.length_b   1.000
_cell.length_c   1.000
_cell.angle_alpha   90.00
_cell.angle_beta   90.00
_cell.angle_gamma   90.00
#
_symmetry.space_group_name_H-M   'P 1'
#
loop_
_entity.id
_entity.type
_entity.pdbx_description
1 polymer ?
#
loop_
_entity_poly.entity_id
_entity_poly.type
_entity_poly.pdbx_seq_one_letter_code
_entity_poly.pdbx_strand_id
1 'polypeptide(L)'
;MRAFLPLLLAAALFGADTPKAAEKPVAKAGEKPAVRKPLAEQPLRMAKDIEAFEKQDKANPPPQHALLLSGASSLRMWKNVAEEMKPYPTINRGFGGSYTTEVLGYMDRITLPYHPRVVVFHCGGNDINAGDPPSAPIQRIREYLARLRKDNPDTAVVFMATTRAPSRKAKWVDLDQFNRDLAALAKQEKNTWFVDINPALNQASGEGKEGHYLKDNLHPSELGYKEITKVVRPAVDEAWKATEAAFKGK
;
A
#
# COMPACT_ATOMS: atom_id res chain seq x y z
N MET A 1 -70.00 -26.65 39.13
CA MET A 1 -70.15 -26.01 37.84
C MET A 1 -69.43 -24.67 37.92
N ARG A 2 -68.23 -24.57 37.37
CA ARG A 2 -67.46 -23.33 37.28
C ARG A 2 -67.17 -23.06 35.77
N ALA A 3 -67.73 -21.96 35.29
CA ALA A 3 -67.58 -21.56 33.91
C ALA A 3 -66.21 -20.94 33.68
N PHE A 4 -65.48 -21.41 32.67
CA PHE A 4 -64.25 -20.82 32.14
C PHE A 4 -64.56 -19.79 31.06
N LEU A 5 -64.13 -18.56 31.26
CA LEU A 5 -64.18 -17.48 30.27
C LEU A 5 -62.81 -17.43 29.52
N PRO A 6 -62.78 -17.43 28.20
CA PRO A 6 -61.52 -17.30 27.50
C PRO A 6 -61.11 -15.83 27.38
N LEU A 7 -59.86 -15.54 27.74
CA LEU A 7 -59.19 -14.24 27.59
C LEU A 7 -58.72 -14.09 26.16
N LEU A 8 -59.28 -13.13 25.41
CA LEU A 8 -58.77 -12.75 24.07
C LEU A 8 -57.53 -11.88 24.23
N LEU A 9 -56.39 -12.41 23.74
CA LEU A 9 -55.14 -11.69 23.67
C LEU A 9 -55.05 -10.99 22.29
N ALA A 10 -55.15 -9.65 22.28
CA ALA A 10 -54.96 -8.84 21.08
C ALA A 10 -53.46 -8.74 20.80
N ALA A 11 -52.99 -9.35 19.70
CA ALA A 11 -51.62 -9.17 19.19
C ALA A 11 -51.55 -7.86 18.42
N ALA A 12 -50.81 -6.88 18.96
CA ALA A 12 -50.44 -5.66 18.25
C ALA A 12 -49.29 -5.99 17.28
N LEU A 13 -49.56 -5.88 15.99
CA LEU A 13 -48.55 -5.96 14.91
C LEU A 13 -47.74 -4.66 14.88
N PHE A 14 -46.57 -4.68 15.45
CA PHE A 14 -45.53 -3.67 15.15
C PHE A 14 -44.84 -4.04 13.84
N GLY A 15 -45.15 -3.30 12.78
CA GLY A 15 -44.42 -3.35 11.53
C GLY A 15 -43.04 -2.75 11.73
N ALA A 16 -42.00 -3.60 11.74
CA ALA A 16 -40.61 -3.14 11.68
C ALA A 16 -40.27 -2.88 10.21
N ASP A 17 -40.17 -1.60 9.83
CA ASP A 17 -39.57 -1.18 8.58
C ASP A 17 -38.06 -1.55 8.58
N THR A 18 -37.72 -2.62 7.90
CA THR A 18 -36.31 -2.93 7.58
C THR A 18 -35.84 -1.99 6.47
N PRO A 19 -34.73 -1.26 6.65
CA PRO A 19 -34.20 -0.44 5.57
C PRO A 19 -33.79 -1.34 4.40
N LYS A 20 -34.40 -1.08 3.25
CA LYS A 20 -34.10 -1.73 1.97
C LYS A 20 -32.62 -1.53 1.65
N ALA A 21 -31.83 -2.59 1.67
CA ALA A 21 -30.45 -2.57 1.19
C ALA A 21 -30.46 -2.09 -0.26
N ALA A 22 -29.66 -1.06 -0.58
CA ALA A 22 -29.50 -0.56 -1.94
C ALA A 22 -28.96 -1.69 -2.82
N GLU A 23 -29.77 -2.18 -3.75
CA GLU A 23 -29.39 -3.14 -4.76
C GLU A 23 -28.30 -2.51 -5.63
N LYS A 24 -27.10 -3.15 -5.66
CA LYS A 24 -26.09 -2.84 -6.64
C LYS A 24 -26.66 -3.10 -8.03
N PRO A 25 -26.47 -2.20 -9.00
CA PRO A 25 -26.98 -2.41 -10.35
C PRO A 25 -26.42 -3.72 -10.93
N VAL A 26 -27.30 -4.65 -11.25
CA VAL A 26 -26.96 -5.89 -11.95
C VAL A 26 -26.53 -5.49 -13.36
N ALA A 27 -25.28 -5.78 -13.73
CA ALA A 27 -24.77 -5.55 -15.06
C ALA A 27 -25.64 -6.28 -16.08
N LYS A 28 -26.13 -5.58 -17.12
CA LYS A 28 -26.91 -6.16 -18.19
C LYS A 28 -26.09 -7.22 -18.91
N ALA A 29 -26.60 -8.44 -18.96
CA ALA A 29 -25.99 -9.53 -19.70
C ALA A 29 -25.92 -9.14 -21.20
N GLY A 30 -24.70 -9.00 -21.75
CA GLY A 30 -24.48 -8.71 -23.18
C GLY A 30 -23.57 -7.53 -23.49
N GLU A 31 -23.29 -6.62 -22.55
CA GLU A 31 -22.28 -5.60 -22.80
C GLU A 31 -20.87 -6.20 -22.60
N LYS A 32 -20.08 -6.23 -23.69
CA LYS A 32 -18.64 -6.48 -23.56
C LYS A 32 -18.08 -5.43 -22.58
N PRO A 33 -17.32 -5.84 -21.55
CA PRO A 33 -16.72 -4.86 -20.63
C PRO A 33 -15.93 -3.85 -21.47
N ALA A 34 -16.25 -2.56 -21.29
CA ALA A 34 -15.51 -1.50 -21.97
C ALA A 34 -14.01 -1.70 -21.71
N VAL A 35 -13.21 -1.77 -22.77
CA VAL A 35 -11.77 -1.95 -22.68
C VAL A 35 -11.23 -0.74 -21.88
N ARG A 36 -10.82 -0.99 -20.65
CA ARG A 36 -10.28 0.06 -19.79
C ARG A 36 -8.98 0.56 -20.40
N LYS A 37 -8.84 1.89 -20.52
CA LYS A 37 -7.57 2.49 -20.93
C LYS A 37 -6.45 2.03 -19.99
N PRO A 38 -5.25 1.73 -20.52
CA PRO A 38 -4.09 1.44 -19.70
C PRO A 38 -3.89 2.53 -18.63
N LEU A 39 -3.48 2.15 -17.42
CA LEU A 39 -3.28 3.13 -16.33
C LEU A 39 -2.30 4.24 -16.72
N ALA A 40 -1.28 3.92 -17.53
CA ALA A 40 -0.32 4.91 -18.04
C ALA A 40 -0.95 6.03 -18.87
N GLU A 41 -2.13 5.81 -19.47
CA GLU A 41 -2.85 6.78 -20.29
C GLU A 41 -3.94 7.54 -19.50
N GLN A 42 -4.08 7.26 -18.21
CA GLN A 42 -5.06 7.94 -17.37
C GLN A 42 -4.42 9.17 -16.71
N PRO A 43 -5.20 10.25 -16.50
CA PRO A 43 -4.69 11.42 -15.77
C PRO A 43 -4.33 11.03 -14.34
N LEU A 44 -3.30 11.68 -13.79
CA LEU A 44 -2.91 11.50 -12.40
C LEU A 44 -4.04 11.92 -11.46
N ARG A 45 -4.38 11.04 -10.55
CA ARG A 45 -5.35 11.28 -9.48
C ARG A 45 -4.61 11.80 -8.23
N MET A 46 -5.29 11.93 -7.12
CA MET A 46 -4.72 12.20 -5.78
C MET A 46 -3.98 13.55 -5.65
N ALA A 47 -4.23 14.52 -6.53
CA ALA A 47 -3.61 15.85 -6.45
C ALA A 47 -3.76 16.50 -5.07
N LYS A 48 -4.94 16.34 -4.42
CA LYS A 48 -5.21 16.87 -3.07
C LYS A 48 -4.32 16.27 -1.98
N ASP A 49 -3.99 14.98 -2.07
CA ASP A 49 -3.06 14.33 -1.12
C ASP A 49 -1.66 14.92 -1.28
N ILE A 50 -1.24 15.16 -2.53
CA ILE A 50 0.08 15.72 -2.83
C ILE A 50 0.17 17.18 -2.38
N GLU A 51 -0.86 18.00 -2.64
CA GLU A 51 -0.95 19.39 -2.16
C GLU A 51 -0.92 19.44 -0.62
N ALA A 52 -1.54 18.47 0.06
CA ALA A 52 -1.49 18.38 1.52
C ALA A 52 -0.07 18.11 2.03
N PHE A 53 0.71 17.25 1.36
CA PHE A 53 2.12 17.05 1.68
C PHE A 53 2.94 18.33 1.49
N GLU A 54 2.77 19.01 0.36
CA GLU A 54 3.48 20.27 0.08
C GLU A 54 3.14 21.38 1.10
N LYS A 55 1.86 21.47 1.50
CA LYS A 55 1.44 22.40 2.56
C LYS A 55 2.07 22.06 3.90
N GLN A 56 2.15 20.79 4.25
CA GLN A 56 2.81 20.32 5.46
C GLN A 56 4.29 20.66 5.43
N ASP A 57 4.97 20.44 4.30
CA ASP A 57 6.40 20.68 4.14
C ASP A 57 6.75 22.17 4.20
N LYS A 58 5.87 23.04 3.68
CA LYS A 58 6.02 24.49 3.83
C LYS A 58 5.93 24.95 5.30
N ALA A 59 5.07 24.29 6.09
CA ALA A 59 4.91 24.61 7.50
C ALA A 59 6.01 23.99 8.37
N ASN A 60 6.47 22.79 8.03
CA ASN A 60 7.47 22.02 8.76
C ASN A 60 8.39 21.34 7.74
N PRO A 61 9.46 22.00 7.30
CA PRO A 61 10.37 21.44 6.30
C PRO A 61 10.93 20.09 6.77
N PRO A 62 10.76 19.02 5.96
CA PRO A 62 11.24 17.70 6.33
C PRO A 62 12.78 17.62 6.24
N PRO A 63 13.41 16.71 7.00
CA PRO A 63 14.85 16.52 6.93
C PRO A 63 15.27 16.01 5.55
N GLN A 64 16.41 16.48 5.08
CA GLN A 64 17.07 15.92 3.90
C GLN A 64 17.75 14.58 4.25
N HIS A 65 17.96 13.72 3.24
CA HIS A 65 18.65 12.43 3.40
C HIS A 65 17.99 11.49 4.43
N ALA A 66 16.68 11.63 4.61
CA ALA A 66 15.88 10.80 5.51
C ALA A 66 15.58 9.41 4.93
N LEU A 67 15.00 8.56 5.76
CA LEU A 67 14.24 7.38 5.35
C LEU A 67 12.89 7.86 4.80
N LEU A 68 12.64 7.65 3.51
CA LEU A 68 11.40 8.02 2.85
C LEU A 68 10.54 6.79 2.60
N LEU A 69 9.28 6.80 3.03
CA LEU A 69 8.28 5.84 2.61
C LEU A 69 7.55 6.37 1.38
N SER A 70 7.66 5.68 0.24
CA SER A 70 7.06 6.07 -1.05
C SER A 70 6.13 4.98 -1.57
N GLY A 71 4.85 5.28 -1.76
CA GLY A 71 3.89 4.31 -2.30
C GLY A 71 2.44 4.48 -1.84
N ALA A 72 1.75 3.34 -1.66
CA ALA A 72 0.31 3.29 -1.52
C ALA A 72 -0.20 3.36 -0.06
N SER A 73 -1.50 3.04 0.10
CA SER A 73 -2.23 3.15 1.37
C SER A 73 -1.64 2.38 2.53
N SER A 74 -1.00 1.24 2.29
CA SER A 74 -0.36 0.47 3.36
C SER A 74 0.77 1.28 4.03
N LEU A 75 1.51 2.10 3.28
CA LEU A 75 2.48 3.02 3.89
C LEU A 75 1.79 4.19 4.58
N ARG A 76 0.78 4.81 3.94
CA ARG A 76 0.01 5.89 4.55
C ARG A 76 -0.58 5.51 5.91
N MET A 77 -1.02 4.27 6.05
CA MET A 77 -1.68 3.78 7.28
C MET A 77 -0.70 3.28 8.34
N TRP A 78 0.59 3.20 8.04
CA TRP A 78 1.62 2.85 9.01
C TRP A 78 1.95 4.04 9.91
N LYS A 79 1.09 4.29 10.90
CA LYS A 79 1.08 5.53 11.69
C LYS A 79 2.30 5.69 12.59
N ASN A 80 2.80 4.60 13.15
CA ASN A 80 3.90 4.62 14.11
C ASN A 80 5.27 4.44 13.45
N VAL A 81 5.36 4.43 12.10
CA VAL A 81 6.58 4.11 11.38
C VAL A 81 7.78 4.97 11.78
N ALA A 82 7.57 6.25 12.06
CA ALA A 82 8.66 7.14 12.48
C ALA A 82 9.27 6.73 13.84
N GLU A 83 8.44 6.27 14.78
CA GLU A 83 8.91 5.75 16.07
C GLU A 83 9.59 4.39 15.91
N GLU A 84 9.00 3.52 15.08
CA GLU A 84 9.48 2.16 14.84
C GLU A 84 10.79 2.13 14.04
N MET A 85 11.08 3.18 13.28
CA MET A 85 12.31 3.32 12.48
C MET A 85 13.40 4.19 13.17
N LYS A 86 13.22 4.62 14.41
CA LYS A 86 14.28 5.31 15.15
C LYS A 86 15.59 4.49 15.15
N PRO A 87 16.77 5.11 15.00
CA PRO A 87 17.04 6.56 15.06
C PRO A 87 16.93 7.30 13.71
N TYR A 88 16.43 6.67 12.65
CA TYR A 88 16.41 7.26 11.31
C TYR A 88 15.34 8.35 11.20
N PRO A 89 15.69 9.58 10.77
CA PRO A 89 14.70 10.58 10.41
C PRO A 89 13.78 9.99 9.31
N THR A 90 12.47 10.01 9.53
CA THR A 90 11.53 9.29 8.67
C THR A 90 10.45 10.20 8.10
N ILE A 91 10.26 10.15 6.78
CA ILE A 91 9.23 10.89 6.04
C ILE A 91 8.26 9.86 5.42
N ASN A 92 6.97 9.99 5.69
CA ASN A 92 5.96 9.13 5.05
C ASN A 92 5.22 9.91 3.96
N ARG A 93 5.38 9.45 2.71
CA ARG A 93 4.69 9.95 1.50
C ARG A 93 3.84 8.86 0.85
N GLY A 94 3.33 7.95 1.65
CA GLY A 94 2.28 7.01 1.22
C GLY A 94 0.95 7.71 1.05
N PHE A 95 0.21 7.44 -0.04
CA PHE A 95 -1.12 7.99 -0.28
C PHE A 95 -2.12 6.95 -0.77
N GLY A 96 -3.40 7.16 -0.43
CA GLY A 96 -4.43 6.11 -0.52
C GLY A 96 -4.83 5.76 -1.94
N GLY A 97 -4.87 4.45 -2.27
CA GLY A 97 -5.37 3.98 -3.57
C GLY A 97 -4.47 4.30 -4.76
N SER A 98 -3.23 4.73 -4.53
CA SER A 98 -2.29 5.07 -5.59
C SER A 98 -1.88 3.84 -6.42
N TYR A 99 -1.66 4.10 -7.70
CA TYR A 99 -1.00 3.22 -8.65
C TYR A 99 0.47 3.59 -8.80
N THR A 100 1.26 2.72 -9.39
CA THR A 100 2.67 3.02 -9.71
C THR A 100 2.82 4.20 -10.67
N THR A 101 1.83 4.44 -11.56
CA THR A 101 1.77 5.63 -12.42
C THR A 101 1.75 6.92 -11.63
N GLU A 102 1.00 6.97 -10.53
CA GLU A 102 0.87 8.17 -9.70
C GLU A 102 2.10 8.39 -8.83
N VAL A 103 2.65 7.30 -8.26
CA VAL A 103 3.90 7.39 -7.49
C VAL A 103 5.04 7.91 -8.37
N LEU A 104 5.15 7.40 -9.61
CA LEU A 104 6.11 7.88 -10.61
C LEU A 104 5.82 9.31 -11.06
N GLY A 105 4.56 9.62 -11.37
CA GLY A 105 4.15 10.93 -11.88
C GLY A 105 4.32 12.07 -10.89
N TYR A 106 4.19 11.80 -9.59
CA TYR A 106 4.38 12.81 -8.54
C TYR A 106 5.79 12.80 -7.93
N MET A 107 6.72 12.05 -8.48
CA MET A 107 8.06 11.85 -7.92
C MET A 107 8.82 13.17 -7.69
N ASP A 108 8.67 14.14 -8.60
CA ASP A 108 9.31 15.47 -8.50
C ASP A 108 8.74 16.33 -7.35
N ARG A 109 7.61 15.94 -6.81
CA ARG A 109 6.92 16.69 -5.74
C ARG A 109 7.04 16.02 -4.37
N ILE A 110 7.14 14.69 -4.32
CA ILE A 110 7.04 13.91 -3.06
C ILE A 110 8.18 12.91 -2.84
N THR A 111 9.18 12.88 -3.71
CA THR A 111 10.33 11.98 -3.55
C THR A 111 11.65 12.73 -3.73
N LEU A 112 11.89 13.28 -4.92
CA LEU A 112 13.18 13.90 -5.28
C LEU A 112 13.54 15.12 -4.41
N PRO A 113 12.59 16.00 -4.01
CA PRO A 113 12.93 17.16 -3.19
C PRO A 113 13.55 16.86 -1.83
N TYR A 114 13.41 15.63 -1.34
CA TYR A 114 13.98 15.22 -0.04
C TYR A 114 15.38 14.60 -0.15
N HIS A 115 15.87 14.34 -1.36
CA HIS A 115 17.14 13.64 -1.61
C HIS A 115 17.32 12.43 -0.68
N PRO A 116 16.37 11.48 -0.63
CA PRO A 116 16.31 10.46 0.42
C PRO A 116 17.56 9.58 0.43
N ARG A 117 18.06 9.26 1.62
CA ARG A 117 19.13 8.28 1.77
C ARG A 117 18.65 6.85 1.54
N VAL A 118 17.49 6.53 2.10
CA VAL A 118 16.84 5.22 1.92
C VAL A 118 15.38 5.43 1.56
N VAL A 119 14.89 4.71 0.57
CA VAL A 119 13.46 4.67 0.21
C VAL A 119 12.90 3.29 0.54
N VAL A 120 11.87 3.22 1.38
CA VAL A 120 10.99 2.05 1.46
C VAL A 120 9.86 2.22 0.46
N PHE A 121 9.82 1.35 -0.55
CA PHE A 121 8.84 1.43 -1.63
C PHE A 121 7.82 0.32 -1.54
N HIS A 122 6.53 0.69 -1.56
CA HIS A 122 5.42 -0.28 -1.58
C HIS A 122 4.27 0.21 -2.46
N CYS A 123 4.23 -0.25 -3.69
CA CYS A 123 3.17 0.02 -4.67
C CYS A 123 3.11 -1.10 -5.71
N GLY A 124 2.00 -1.19 -6.45
CA GLY A 124 1.77 -2.18 -7.51
C GLY A 124 0.55 -3.07 -7.25
N GLY A 125 0.19 -3.30 -6.00
CA GLY A 125 -0.97 -4.12 -5.66
C GLY A 125 -2.30 -3.54 -6.16
N ASN A 126 -2.44 -2.21 -6.22
CA ASN A 126 -3.62 -1.56 -6.79
C ASN A 126 -3.67 -1.68 -8.31
N ASP A 127 -2.50 -1.60 -8.97
CA ASP A 127 -2.33 -1.79 -10.41
C ASP A 127 -2.85 -3.17 -10.83
N ILE A 128 -2.36 -4.22 -10.17
CA ILE A 128 -2.79 -5.61 -10.39
C ILE A 128 -4.30 -5.78 -10.13
N ASN A 129 -4.80 -5.21 -9.05
CA ASN A 129 -6.23 -5.29 -8.72
C ASN A 129 -7.09 -4.54 -9.75
N ALA A 130 -6.55 -3.50 -10.37
CA ALA A 130 -7.19 -2.75 -11.45
C ALA A 130 -7.13 -3.46 -12.80
N GLY A 131 -6.36 -4.57 -12.93
CA GLY A 131 -6.28 -5.39 -14.13
C GLY A 131 -5.01 -5.19 -14.95
N ASP A 132 -4.03 -4.42 -14.46
CA ASP A 132 -2.71 -4.38 -15.12
C ASP A 132 -2.04 -5.76 -15.00
N PRO A 133 -1.34 -6.22 -16.04
CA PRO A 133 -0.48 -7.40 -15.93
C PRO A 133 0.71 -7.10 -15.01
N PRO A 134 1.29 -8.10 -14.32
CA PRO A 134 2.40 -7.92 -13.39
C PRO A 134 3.61 -7.15 -13.93
N SER A 135 3.88 -7.28 -15.23
CA SER A 135 4.98 -6.59 -15.91
C SER A 135 4.81 -5.06 -15.99
N ALA A 136 3.59 -4.56 -16.02
CA ALA A 136 3.33 -3.13 -16.20
C ALA A 136 3.82 -2.28 -14.99
N PRO A 137 3.46 -2.59 -13.73
CA PRO A 137 4.01 -1.88 -12.59
C PRO A 137 5.53 -2.11 -12.43
N ILE A 138 6.10 -3.25 -12.82
CA ILE A 138 7.56 -3.48 -12.81
C ILE A 138 8.27 -2.50 -13.75
N GLN A 139 7.74 -2.26 -14.94
CA GLN A 139 8.32 -1.30 -15.89
C GLN A 139 8.33 0.13 -15.30
N ARG A 140 7.23 0.56 -14.67
CA ARG A 140 7.15 1.87 -14.00
C ARG A 140 8.09 1.99 -12.80
N ILE A 141 8.30 0.91 -12.07
CA ILE A 141 9.27 0.86 -10.95
C ILE A 141 10.70 0.96 -11.49
N ARG A 142 11.03 0.36 -12.63
CA ARG A 142 12.33 0.57 -13.29
C ARG A 142 12.54 2.04 -13.68
N GLU A 143 11.53 2.69 -14.21
CA GLU A 143 11.60 4.12 -14.52
C GLU A 143 11.74 4.98 -13.25
N TYR A 144 11.01 4.64 -12.18
CA TYR A 144 11.16 5.27 -10.86
C TYR A 144 12.60 5.16 -10.36
N LEU A 145 13.21 3.97 -10.42
CA LEU A 145 14.61 3.75 -10.05
C LEU A 145 15.57 4.57 -10.92
N ALA A 146 15.37 4.58 -12.23
CA ALA A 146 16.22 5.33 -13.15
C ALA A 146 16.20 6.83 -12.84
N ARG A 147 15.02 7.40 -12.56
CA ARG A 147 14.88 8.81 -12.16
C ARG A 147 15.52 9.07 -10.79
N LEU A 148 15.30 8.19 -9.82
CA LEU A 148 15.88 8.30 -8.49
C LEU A 148 17.42 8.27 -8.56
N ARG A 149 18.00 7.36 -9.38
CA ARG A 149 19.45 7.23 -9.57
C ARG A 149 20.05 8.43 -10.33
N LYS A 150 19.30 9.05 -11.22
CA LYS A 150 19.72 10.29 -11.90
C LYS A 150 19.83 11.46 -10.91
N ASP A 151 18.92 11.54 -9.94
CA ASP A 151 18.93 12.58 -8.90
C ASP A 151 20.01 12.29 -7.83
N ASN A 152 20.04 11.07 -7.31
CA ASN A 152 21.01 10.63 -6.32
C ASN A 152 21.37 9.14 -6.55
N PRO A 153 22.55 8.84 -7.14
CA PRO A 153 22.95 7.48 -7.48
C PRO A 153 23.18 6.57 -6.26
N ASP A 154 23.37 7.16 -5.08
CA ASP A 154 23.67 6.43 -3.85
C ASP A 154 22.44 6.12 -2.99
N THR A 155 21.28 6.66 -3.33
CA THR A 155 20.04 6.33 -2.61
C THR A 155 19.80 4.82 -2.58
N ALA A 156 19.59 4.26 -1.41
CA ALA A 156 19.20 2.85 -1.26
C ALA A 156 17.67 2.70 -1.41
N VAL A 157 17.23 1.53 -1.90
CA VAL A 157 15.80 1.22 -2.03
C VAL A 157 15.49 -0.13 -1.40
N VAL A 158 14.54 -0.16 -0.48
CA VAL A 158 13.98 -1.37 0.11
C VAL A 158 12.58 -1.58 -0.46
N PHE A 159 12.43 -2.50 -1.38
CA PHE A 159 11.15 -2.93 -1.91
C PHE A 159 10.43 -3.80 -0.88
N MET A 160 9.23 -3.41 -0.51
CA MET A 160 8.34 -4.19 0.31
C MET A 160 7.32 -4.90 -0.58
N ALA A 161 7.23 -6.22 -0.50
CA ALA A 161 6.30 -7.03 -1.30
C ALA A 161 4.86 -6.54 -1.19
N THR A 162 4.08 -6.68 -2.26
CA THR A 162 2.63 -6.53 -2.16
C THR A 162 2.03 -7.70 -1.39
N THR A 163 0.98 -7.41 -0.61
CA THR A 163 0.37 -8.42 0.27
C THR A 163 -0.62 -9.32 -0.48
N ARG A 164 -0.60 -10.61 -0.14
CA ARG A 164 -1.68 -11.57 -0.44
C ARG A 164 -2.85 -11.30 0.52
N ALA A 165 -3.39 -10.08 0.46
CA ALA A 165 -4.50 -9.69 1.30
C ALA A 165 -5.73 -10.57 1.05
N PRO A 166 -6.49 -10.99 2.09
CA PRO A 166 -7.66 -11.87 1.93
C PRO A 166 -8.71 -11.33 0.94
N SER A 167 -8.95 -10.01 0.93
CA SER A 167 -9.89 -9.36 0.00
C SER A 167 -9.44 -9.39 -1.47
N ARG A 168 -8.19 -9.77 -1.75
CA ARG A 168 -7.61 -9.85 -3.10
C ARG A 168 -7.29 -11.28 -3.52
N LYS A 169 -7.92 -12.29 -2.93
CA LYS A 169 -7.64 -13.71 -3.17
C LYS A 169 -7.66 -14.06 -4.66
N ALA A 170 -8.59 -13.52 -5.44
CA ALA A 170 -8.68 -13.73 -6.88
C ALA A 170 -7.47 -13.19 -7.68
N LYS A 171 -6.62 -12.37 -7.06
CA LYS A 171 -5.43 -11.75 -7.67
C LYS A 171 -4.10 -12.29 -7.12
N TRP A 172 -4.12 -13.27 -6.23
CA TRP A 172 -2.91 -13.76 -5.59
C TRP A 172 -1.87 -14.28 -6.59
N VAL A 173 -2.28 -14.96 -7.65
CA VAL A 173 -1.35 -15.47 -8.68
C VAL A 173 -0.59 -14.34 -9.35
N ASP A 174 -1.30 -13.26 -9.73
CA ASP A 174 -0.70 -12.08 -10.34
C ASP A 174 0.18 -11.30 -9.35
N LEU A 175 -0.25 -11.19 -8.08
CA LEU A 175 0.53 -10.55 -7.01
C LEU A 175 1.81 -11.33 -6.71
N ASP A 176 1.75 -12.65 -6.69
CA ASP A 176 2.94 -13.50 -6.50
C ASP A 176 3.91 -13.36 -7.67
N GLN A 177 3.41 -13.29 -8.91
CA GLN A 177 4.27 -13.05 -10.07
C GLN A 177 4.95 -11.68 -9.97
N PHE A 178 4.18 -10.63 -9.66
CA PHE A 178 4.72 -9.30 -9.44
C PHE A 178 5.80 -9.28 -8.34
N ASN A 179 5.57 -9.95 -7.22
CA ASN A 179 6.54 -10.02 -6.12
C ASN A 179 7.82 -10.76 -6.53
N ARG A 180 7.71 -11.84 -7.33
CA ARG A 180 8.89 -12.53 -7.89
C ARG A 180 9.69 -11.62 -8.81
N ASP A 181 9.01 -10.88 -9.70
CA ASP A 181 9.65 -9.97 -10.65
C ASP A 181 10.30 -8.78 -9.91
N LEU A 182 9.66 -8.28 -8.86
CA LEU A 182 10.20 -7.22 -8.00
C LEU A 182 11.44 -7.68 -7.23
N ALA A 183 11.42 -8.91 -6.71
CA ALA A 183 12.59 -9.51 -6.06
C ALA A 183 13.75 -9.75 -7.05
N ALA A 184 13.43 -10.14 -8.29
CA ALA A 184 14.44 -10.28 -9.35
C ALA A 184 15.03 -8.91 -9.73
N LEU A 185 14.21 -7.87 -9.83
CA LEU A 185 14.66 -6.51 -10.06
C LEU A 185 15.60 -6.04 -8.94
N ALA A 186 15.25 -6.26 -7.68
CA ALA A 186 16.08 -5.88 -6.54
C ALA A 186 17.48 -6.52 -6.59
N LYS A 187 17.60 -7.76 -7.07
CA LYS A 187 18.90 -8.45 -7.21
C LYS A 187 19.77 -7.89 -8.35
N GLN A 188 19.16 -7.24 -9.35
CA GLN A 188 19.84 -6.68 -10.50
C GLN A 188 20.35 -5.26 -10.27
N GLU A 189 19.73 -4.55 -9.32
CA GLU A 189 19.97 -3.13 -9.08
C GLU A 189 20.89 -2.90 -7.88
N LYS A 190 21.83 -1.96 -8.01
CA LYS A 190 22.74 -1.57 -6.92
C LYS A 190 21.94 -0.96 -5.74
N ASN A 191 22.38 -1.19 -4.53
CA ASN A 191 21.78 -0.62 -3.31
C ASN A 191 20.27 -0.88 -3.22
N THR A 192 19.84 -2.09 -3.54
CA THR A 192 18.40 -2.43 -3.57
C THR A 192 18.13 -3.75 -2.87
N TRP A 193 17.14 -3.77 -1.99
CA TRP A 193 16.71 -4.92 -1.20
C TRP A 193 15.25 -5.25 -1.49
N PHE A 194 14.88 -6.49 -1.31
CA PHE A 194 13.49 -6.95 -1.36
C PHE A 194 13.13 -7.62 -0.05
N VAL A 195 12.00 -7.23 0.53
CA VAL A 195 11.47 -7.81 1.77
C VAL A 195 10.09 -8.40 1.49
N ASP A 196 9.97 -9.72 1.63
CA ASP A 196 8.66 -10.36 1.60
C ASP A 196 7.98 -10.23 2.96
N ILE A 197 6.94 -9.42 3.01
CA ILE A 197 6.12 -9.20 4.22
C ILE A 197 4.96 -10.19 4.35
N ASN A 198 4.74 -11.07 3.37
CA ASN A 198 3.61 -12.00 3.39
C ASN A 198 3.70 -13.03 4.54
N PRO A 199 4.86 -13.62 4.86
CA PRO A 199 4.96 -14.51 6.02
C PRO A 199 4.70 -13.83 7.37
N ALA A 200 4.90 -12.50 7.45
CA ALA A 200 4.56 -11.73 8.64
C ALA A 200 3.05 -11.63 8.86
N LEU A 201 2.28 -11.52 7.77
CA LEU A 201 0.84 -11.27 7.79
C LEU A 201 -0.04 -12.49 7.56
N ASN A 202 0.50 -13.50 6.86
CA ASN A 202 -0.26 -14.66 6.38
C ASN A 202 0.28 -15.96 6.94
N GLN A 203 -0.59 -16.96 7.05
CA GLN A 203 -0.24 -18.34 7.33
C GLN A 203 0.45 -18.99 6.11
N ALA A 204 1.05 -20.15 6.28
CA ALA A 204 1.64 -20.91 5.17
C ALA A 204 0.62 -21.27 4.07
N SER A 205 -0.66 -21.40 4.42
CA SER A 205 -1.76 -21.56 3.46
C SER A 205 -2.02 -20.33 2.57
N GLY A 206 -1.47 -19.17 2.97
CA GLY A 206 -1.72 -17.86 2.34
C GLY A 206 -2.88 -17.09 2.96
N GLU A 207 -3.69 -17.72 3.82
CA GLU A 207 -4.77 -17.02 4.53
C GLU A 207 -4.20 -16.05 5.56
N GLY A 208 -4.90 -14.92 5.77
CA GLY A 208 -4.47 -13.93 6.76
C GLY A 208 -4.41 -14.50 8.17
N LYS A 209 -3.37 -14.16 8.91
CA LYS A 209 -3.31 -14.46 10.35
C LYS A 209 -4.37 -13.68 11.09
N GLU A 210 -4.93 -14.27 12.13
CA GLU A 210 -5.95 -13.64 12.97
C GLU A 210 -5.44 -12.32 13.55
N GLY A 211 -6.27 -11.29 13.47
CA GLY A 211 -5.96 -9.96 13.98
C GLY A 211 -4.93 -9.15 13.19
N HIS A 212 -4.29 -9.70 12.13
CA HIS A 212 -3.25 -8.99 11.37
C HIS A 212 -3.78 -8.03 10.31
N TYR A 213 -5.07 -8.13 9.97
CA TYR A 213 -5.73 -7.23 9.01
C TYR A 213 -6.86 -6.45 9.68
N LEU A 214 -7.15 -5.28 9.13
CA LEU A 214 -8.36 -4.53 9.47
C LEU A 214 -9.62 -5.24 8.94
N LYS A 215 -10.80 -4.74 9.31
CA LYS A 215 -12.10 -5.30 8.87
C LYS A 215 -12.28 -5.33 7.35
N ASP A 216 -11.51 -4.52 6.61
CA ASP A 216 -11.53 -4.52 5.14
C ASP A 216 -10.78 -5.70 4.51
N ASN A 217 -10.10 -6.53 5.32
CA ASN A 217 -9.29 -7.66 4.87
C ASN A 217 -8.23 -7.29 3.80
N LEU A 218 -7.80 -6.03 3.79
CA LEU A 218 -6.83 -5.47 2.84
C LEU A 218 -5.63 -4.85 3.56
N HIS A 219 -5.90 -3.95 4.50
CA HIS A 219 -4.86 -3.19 5.16
C HIS A 219 -4.42 -3.87 6.45
N PRO A 220 -3.11 -3.83 6.77
CA PRO A 220 -2.62 -4.35 8.03
C PRO A 220 -3.24 -3.62 9.23
N SER A 221 -3.52 -4.37 10.29
CA SER A 221 -3.88 -3.83 11.61
C SER A 221 -2.64 -3.28 12.32
N GLU A 222 -2.81 -2.73 13.52
CA GLU A 222 -1.68 -2.35 14.36
C GLU A 222 -0.75 -3.55 14.66
N LEU A 223 -1.33 -4.72 14.94
CA LEU A 223 -0.56 -5.96 15.10
C LEU A 223 0.17 -6.33 13.81
N GLY A 224 -0.51 -6.23 12.66
CA GLY A 224 0.09 -6.47 11.35
C GLY A 224 1.29 -5.56 11.08
N TYR A 225 1.22 -4.27 11.41
CA TYR A 225 2.35 -3.35 11.26
C TYR A 225 3.51 -3.68 12.20
N LYS A 226 3.25 -4.11 13.43
CA LYS A 226 4.32 -4.59 14.35
C LYS A 226 5.07 -5.78 13.76
N GLU A 227 4.38 -6.71 13.11
CA GLU A 227 5.02 -7.85 12.45
C GLU A 227 5.76 -7.44 11.16
N ILE A 228 5.21 -6.49 10.38
CA ILE A 228 5.91 -5.89 9.23
C ILE A 228 7.21 -5.21 9.67
N THR A 229 7.19 -4.46 10.76
CA THR A 229 8.38 -3.79 11.30
C THR A 229 9.51 -4.76 11.55
N LYS A 230 9.22 -5.92 12.14
CA LYS A 230 10.24 -6.94 12.46
C LYS A 230 11.00 -7.45 11.22
N VAL A 231 10.35 -7.47 10.06
CA VAL A 231 10.97 -7.97 8.81
C VAL A 231 11.50 -6.86 7.92
N VAL A 232 10.92 -5.65 7.98
CA VAL A 232 11.37 -4.51 7.17
C VAL A 232 12.55 -3.80 7.81
N ARG A 233 12.56 -3.64 9.14
CA ARG A 233 13.59 -2.93 9.87
C ARG A 233 15.02 -3.44 9.59
N PRO A 234 15.32 -4.75 9.62
CA PRO A 234 16.65 -5.25 9.31
C PRO A 234 17.16 -4.83 7.93
N ALA A 235 16.29 -4.85 6.90
CA ALA A 235 16.66 -4.41 5.56
C ALA A 235 16.91 -2.89 5.48
N VAL A 236 16.17 -2.10 6.23
CA VAL A 236 16.42 -0.65 6.37
C VAL A 236 17.77 -0.40 7.05
N ASP A 237 18.09 -1.15 8.11
CA ASP A 237 19.39 -1.03 8.82
C ASP A 237 20.56 -1.38 7.89
N GLU A 238 20.45 -2.44 7.09
CA GLU A 238 21.45 -2.81 6.08
C GLU A 238 21.60 -1.74 5.01
N ALA A 239 20.48 -1.24 4.46
CA ALA A 239 20.47 -0.18 3.44
C ALA A 239 21.09 1.12 3.97
N TRP A 240 20.76 1.47 5.22
CA TRP A 240 21.34 2.64 5.87
C TRP A 240 22.84 2.52 6.05
N LYS A 241 23.32 1.37 6.52
CA LYS A 241 24.74 1.07 6.68
C LYS A 241 25.46 1.08 5.33
N ALA A 242 24.90 0.46 4.31
CA ALA A 242 25.52 0.38 2.97
C ALA A 242 25.73 1.75 2.32
N THR A 243 24.93 2.76 2.68
CA THR A 243 25.02 4.12 2.14
C THR A 243 25.80 5.10 3.04
N GLU A 244 26.37 4.64 4.17
CA GLU A 244 26.99 5.51 5.17
C GLU A 244 28.10 6.38 4.58
N ALA A 245 29.01 5.80 3.79
CA ALA A 245 30.12 6.53 3.20
C ALA A 245 29.68 7.62 2.22
N ALA A 246 28.61 7.36 1.44
CA ALA A 246 28.10 8.29 0.44
C ALA A 246 27.33 9.48 1.06
N PHE A 247 26.84 9.33 2.30
CA PHE A 247 26.06 10.36 3.00
C PHE A 247 26.78 10.95 4.23
N LYS A 248 28.04 10.59 4.46
CA LYS A 248 28.85 11.12 5.54
C LYS A 248 29.11 12.62 5.30
N GLY A 249 28.61 13.47 6.21
CA GLY A 249 28.79 14.91 6.14
C GLY A 249 27.81 15.68 5.25
N LYS A 250 26.77 15.00 4.78
CA LYS A 250 25.65 15.63 4.05
C LYS A 250 24.51 16.02 5.01
#